data_7d62348fc7b95fab1b891ac035ac4acf
#
_entry.id   7d62348fc7b95fab1b891ac035ac4acf
#
_cell.length_a   1.000
_cell.length_b   1.000
_cell.length_c   1.000
_cell.angle_alpha   90.00
_cell.angle_beta   90.00
_cell.angle_gamma   90.00
#
_symmetry.space_group_name_H-M   'P 1'
#
loop_
_entity.id
_entity.type
_entity.pdbx_description
1 polymer ?
#
loop_
_entity_poly.entity_id
_entity_poly.type
_entity_poly.pdbx_seq_one_letter_code
_entity_poly.pdbx_strand_id
1 'polypeptide(L)'
;MNSSGLTRGVRRSFLSCAPLLLSGVLLGGCGSVSAKKAAATREKSAITVALPALSKYSPKYADTVTDPVLRRAFAEVFRKDPAALTPEDYRNVRRIRFETVDFSLLRMDVTLGDGSEKQVSIVSGGEGITIDGNSFQAFPNLEAIDMSGQRSLLQVTFSSKEYANTLANLKQLRCLSLPDRGEYPGSPAGLAYLVANPGAMEELGGVTLYATADVEKLVQKFPNLKRLRIVKREPGVTLSGLQGLKELRALYTPLRCAGNEDLLSLTGVREMELIASEGNEDIKDFRFLSGLTGLESLTIRDAASLLNLNDIKPLTKLRELRLSGATQLTSLEPLRALTALETLDLGDSFNLSDYAALYELPQLKRLRISDGWQAGRFIPDVTLLPALEELECGAETLPQLARCRKLKKLTLFLSHFDSRTDFSGLSRLSELEELALNVESASQNTEKLYALRELPKLRKVTFCCKQGTVPLHAFPAVTELTVLGETTEMGGGSSELRILAATGEDAPALEKLSVFAFGAVRFEGYRSTALRELCLGSCGIDSLAFTEAFPNLELLNISDNRVEDIAPLTALPKLRYLCYTDNVIRNIGLLKDRGIVLTE
;
A
#
# COMPACT_ATOMS: atom_id res chain seq x y z
N MET A 1 -15.01 -52.67 -16.00
CA MET A 1 -15.94 -51.94 -16.87
C MET A 1 -16.23 -50.62 -16.21
N ASN A 2 -15.58 -49.60 -16.68
CA ASN A 2 -16.02 -48.25 -17.08
C ASN A 2 -16.80 -47.46 -16.03
N SER A 3 -16.54 -46.23 -15.74
CA SER A 3 -15.68 -45.16 -16.33
C SER A 3 -15.69 -43.96 -15.36
N SER A 4 -14.55 -43.45 -15.09
CA SER A 4 -14.04 -42.06 -15.12
C SER A 4 -15.06 -40.90 -15.22
N GLY A 5 -15.00 -40.00 -14.27
CA GLY A 5 -15.56 -38.66 -14.34
C GLY A 5 -14.71 -37.72 -13.52
N LEU A 6 -13.58 -37.28 -14.07
CA LEU A 6 -12.74 -36.21 -13.52
C LEU A 6 -13.41 -34.84 -13.82
N THR A 7 -13.98 -34.23 -12.84
CA THR A 7 -14.28 -32.78 -12.86
C THR A 7 -13.03 -32.03 -12.46
N ARG A 8 -12.42 -31.35 -13.42
CA ARG A 8 -11.36 -30.33 -13.19
C ARG A 8 -11.97 -29.15 -12.45
N GLY A 9 -11.72 -29.06 -11.15
CA GLY A 9 -11.96 -27.88 -10.36
C GLY A 9 -10.96 -26.79 -10.76
N VAL A 10 -11.48 -25.68 -11.24
CA VAL A 10 -10.73 -24.44 -11.51
C VAL A 10 -10.21 -23.93 -10.18
N ARG A 11 -8.90 -23.97 -9.97
CA ARG A 11 -8.24 -23.33 -8.82
C ARG A 11 -8.26 -21.81 -9.05
N ARG A 12 -9.09 -21.10 -8.34
CA ARG A 12 -9.00 -19.65 -8.18
C ARG A 12 -8.11 -19.38 -6.98
N SER A 13 -7.00 -18.71 -7.22
CA SER A 13 -6.12 -18.17 -6.18
C SER A 13 -6.82 -17.01 -5.47
N PHE A 14 -6.94 -17.13 -4.16
CA PHE A 14 -7.44 -16.07 -3.29
C PHE A 14 -6.32 -15.09 -2.98
N LEU A 15 -6.59 -13.82 -3.19
CA LEU A 15 -5.74 -12.70 -2.78
C LEU A 15 -6.07 -12.33 -1.34
N SER A 16 -5.08 -12.36 -0.47
CA SER A 16 -5.23 -11.96 0.92
C SER A 16 -5.39 -10.45 1.05
N CYS A 17 -6.44 -10.00 1.72
CA CYS A 17 -6.56 -8.63 2.20
C CYS A 17 -5.67 -8.46 3.44
N ALA A 18 -4.48 -7.97 3.27
CA ALA A 18 -3.68 -7.51 4.39
C ALA A 18 -3.47 -6.01 4.28
N PRO A 19 -3.46 -5.26 5.39
CA PRO A 19 -2.88 -3.92 5.38
C PRO A 19 -1.39 -4.09 5.18
N LEU A 20 -0.93 -3.90 3.98
CA LEU A 20 0.33 -4.41 3.49
C LEU A 20 1.27 -3.28 3.25
N LEU A 21 2.35 -3.70 3.57
CA LEU A 21 3.55 -3.89 2.73
C LEU A 21 3.37 -5.08 1.76
N LEU A 22 2.77 -4.85 0.61
CA LEU A 22 2.36 -5.87 -0.33
C LEU A 22 3.34 -6.13 -1.44
N SER A 23 3.70 -7.37 -1.54
CA SER A 23 4.10 -7.99 -2.79
C SER A 23 2.85 -8.52 -3.51
N GLY A 24 2.38 -7.83 -4.54
CA GLY A 24 1.27 -8.30 -5.34
C GLY A 24 1.70 -9.31 -6.40
N VAL A 25 1.01 -10.41 -6.48
CA VAL A 25 1.09 -11.34 -7.62
C VAL A 25 -0.15 -11.14 -8.47
N LEU A 26 0.03 -10.66 -9.69
CA LEU A 26 -1.00 -10.65 -10.74
C LEU A 26 -0.89 -11.94 -11.55
N LEU A 27 -1.89 -12.79 -11.48
CA LEU A 27 -2.07 -13.87 -12.44
C LEU A 27 -2.92 -13.36 -13.61
N GLY A 28 -2.23 -13.03 -14.70
CA GLY A 28 -2.88 -12.76 -15.98
C GLY A 28 -3.34 -14.06 -16.64
N GLY A 29 -4.62 -14.17 -16.95
CA GLY A 29 -5.20 -15.26 -17.73
C GLY A 29 -4.72 -15.23 -19.17
N CYS A 30 -4.07 -16.29 -19.63
CA CYS A 30 -3.74 -16.53 -21.03
C CYS A 30 -4.95 -17.03 -21.81
N GLY A 31 -5.44 -16.24 -22.75
CA GLY A 31 -6.23 -16.69 -23.88
C GLY A 31 -5.32 -16.90 -25.09
N SER A 32 -5.13 -18.14 -25.50
CA SER A 32 -4.38 -18.48 -26.71
C SER A 32 -5.19 -18.16 -27.96
N VAL A 33 -4.68 -17.26 -28.79
CA VAL A 33 -5.06 -17.17 -30.20
C VAL A 33 -3.80 -17.28 -31.04
N SER A 34 -3.74 -18.37 -31.77
CA SER A 34 -2.76 -18.66 -32.79
C SER A 34 -2.93 -17.71 -33.98
N ALA A 35 -1.88 -16.98 -34.36
CA ALA A 35 -1.80 -16.34 -35.68
C ALA A 35 -0.38 -16.46 -36.22
N LYS A 36 -0.32 -17.08 -37.37
CA LYS A 36 0.87 -17.30 -38.20
C LYS A 36 1.41 -16.02 -38.81
N LYS A 37 2.75 -15.90 -38.78
CA LYS A 37 3.66 -15.26 -39.72
C LYS A 37 3.16 -14.07 -40.57
N ALA A 38 3.81 -12.92 -40.33
CA ALA A 38 4.33 -12.09 -41.41
C ALA A 38 5.56 -11.34 -40.88
N ALA A 39 6.74 -11.72 -41.35
CA ALA A 39 7.97 -10.98 -41.18
C ALA A 39 7.87 -9.71 -42.02
N ALA A 40 7.84 -8.55 -41.39
CA ALA A 40 8.10 -7.27 -42.02
C ALA A 40 9.15 -6.57 -41.17
N THR A 41 10.35 -6.56 -41.73
CA THR A 41 11.46 -5.69 -41.33
C THR A 41 10.96 -4.24 -41.33
N ARG A 42 10.66 -3.71 -40.15
CA ARG A 42 10.52 -2.27 -39.94
C ARG A 42 11.75 -1.80 -39.19
N GLU A 43 12.63 -1.10 -39.95
CA GLU A 43 13.58 -0.20 -39.35
C GLU A 43 12.85 0.72 -38.37
N LYS A 44 13.14 0.56 -37.08
CA LYS A 44 12.72 1.53 -36.08
C LYS A 44 13.62 2.74 -36.24
N SER A 45 13.15 3.72 -37.02
CA SER A 45 13.68 5.07 -36.92
C SER A 45 13.41 5.53 -35.49
N ALA A 46 14.49 5.79 -34.74
CA ALA A 46 14.41 6.48 -33.47
C ALA A 46 13.68 7.81 -33.74
N ILE A 47 12.46 7.94 -33.23
CA ILE A 47 11.77 9.22 -33.22
C ILE A 47 12.52 10.08 -32.21
N THR A 48 13.49 10.82 -32.72
CA THR A 48 14.07 11.94 -31.99
C THR A 48 13.01 13.01 -31.99
N VAL A 49 12.21 13.06 -30.94
CA VAL A 49 11.31 14.19 -30.70
C VAL A 49 12.23 15.37 -30.47
N ALA A 50 12.38 16.22 -31.47
CA ALA A 50 13.05 17.52 -31.31
C ALA A 50 12.21 18.30 -30.30
N LEU A 51 12.76 18.50 -29.09
CA LEU A 51 12.15 19.32 -28.06
C LEU A 51 12.07 20.75 -28.62
N PRO A 52 10.90 21.41 -28.58
CA PRO A 52 10.76 22.77 -29.08
C PRO A 52 11.71 23.69 -28.32
N ALA A 53 12.36 24.60 -29.03
CA ALA A 53 13.16 25.67 -28.45
C ALA A 53 12.30 26.42 -27.41
N LEU A 54 12.86 26.68 -26.24
CA LEU A 54 12.26 27.43 -25.14
C LEU A 54 11.68 28.76 -25.66
N SER A 55 10.43 28.73 -26.14
CA SER A 55 9.71 29.93 -26.49
C SER A 55 9.24 30.62 -25.20
N LYS A 56 9.19 31.94 -25.21
CA LYS A 56 8.85 32.88 -24.15
C LYS A 56 7.44 32.70 -23.56
N TYR A 57 7.08 31.50 -23.16
CA TYR A 57 5.82 31.23 -22.47
C TYR A 57 6.10 31.28 -20.98
N SER A 58 5.64 32.32 -20.30
CA SER A 58 5.46 32.27 -18.85
C SER A 58 4.18 31.50 -18.59
N PRO A 59 4.25 30.25 -18.13
CA PRO A 59 3.03 29.52 -17.81
C PRO A 59 2.30 30.27 -16.70
N LYS A 60 1.01 30.53 -16.87
CA LYS A 60 0.16 30.92 -15.75
C LYS A 60 -0.02 29.67 -14.90
N TYR A 61 0.69 29.61 -13.77
CA TYR A 61 0.51 28.54 -12.80
C TYR A 61 -0.86 28.64 -12.15
N ALA A 62 -1.52 27.52 -11.97
CA ALA A 62 -2.79 27.49 -11.27
C ALA A 62 -2.57 27.77 -9.79
N ASP A 63 -3.26 28.76 -9.25
CA ASP A 63 -3.27 29.07 -7.82
C ASP A 63 -4.20 28.13 -7.03
N THR A 64 -4.88 27.24 -7.71
CA THR A 64 -5.88 26.32 -7.16
C THR A 64 -5.69 24.91 -7.73
N VAL A 65 -6.01 23.91 -6.92
CA VAL A 65 -6.06 22.52 -7.36
C VAL A 65 -7.25 22.32 -8.29
N THR A 66 -6.99 21.90 -9.52
CA THR A 66 -8.03 21.63 -10.54
C THR A 66 -8.51 20.18 -10.52
N ASP A 67 -7.64 19.25 -10.12
CA ASP A 67 -7.98 17.84 -10.01
C ASP A 67 -9.05 17.61 -8.93
N PRO A 68 -10.18 16.96 -9.26
CA PRO A 68 -11.28 16.80 -8.32
C PRO A 68 -10.93 15.87 -7.15
N VAL A 69 -10.11 14.85 -7.37
CA VAL A 69 -9.69 13.91 -6.31
C VAL A 69 -8.81 14.61 -5.29
N LEU A 70 -7.77 15.32 -5.76
CA LEU A 70 -6.89 16.10 -4.88
C LEU A 70 -7.64 17.21 -4.16
N ARG A 71 -8.54 17.90 -4.86
CA ARG A 71 -9.33 18.98 -4.26
C ARG A 71 -10.19 18.48 -3.11
N ARG A 72 -10.85 17.34 -3.27
CA ARG A 72 -11.62 16.68 -2.20
C ARG A 72 -10.70 16.27 -1.05
N ALA A 73 -9.59 15.59 -1.35
CA ALA A 73 -8.65 15.16 -0.33
C ALA A 73 -8.10 16.34 0.50
N PHE A 74 -7.79 17.48 -0.14
CA PHE A 74 -7.35 18.68 0.58
C PHE A 74 -8.47 19.39 1.34
N ALA A 75 -9.71 19.28 0.88
CA ALA A 75 -10.87 19.73 1.66
C ALA A 75 -10.95 18.98 3.01
N GLU A 76 -10.70 17.67 3.00
CA GLU A 76 -10.57 16.88 4.21
C GLU A 76 -9.39 17.29 5.08
N VAL A 77 -8.19 17.42 4.50
CA VAL A 77 -6.98 17.86 5.21
C VAL A 77 -7.23 19.14 6.03
N PHE A 78 -7.86 20.13 5.39
CA PHE A 78 -8.10 21.45 5.98
C PHE A 78 -9.45 21.58 6.67
N ARG A 79 -10.31 20.56 6.59
CA ARG A 79 -11.68 20.56 7.11
C ARG A 79 -12.48 21.78 6.60
N LYS A 80 -12.43 21.99 5.29
CA LYS A 80 -13.08 23.09 4.56
C LYS A 80 -13.94 22.54 3.43
N ASP A 81 -14.93 23.33 3.01
CA ASP A 81 -15.61 23.08 1.73
C ASP A 81 -14.58 23.12 0.58
N PRO A 82 -14.64 22.23 -0.42
CA PRO A 82 -13.73 22.26 -1.58
C PRO A 82 -13.70 23.60 -2.30
N ALA A 83 -14.84 24.33 -2.32
CA ALA A 83 -14.92 25.66 -2.90
C ALA A 83 -14.32 26.77 -2.03
N ALA A 84 -14.11 26.52 -0.71
CA ALA A 84 -13.53 27.43 0.24
C ALA A 84 -12.00 27.27 0.41
N LEU A 85 -11.39 26.34 -0.32
CA LEU A 85 -9.94 26.19 -0.34
C LEU A 85 -9.28 27.40 -1.01
N THR A 86 -8.25 27.93 -0.36
CA THR A 86 -7.56 29.14 -0.79
C THR A 86 -6.10 28.86 -1.18
N PRO A 87 -5.45 29.72 -1.95
CA PRO A 87 -4.02 29.61 -2.21
C PRO A 87 -3.15 29.56 -0.94
N GLU A 88 -3.60 30.14 0.17
CA GLU A 88 -2.88 30.09 1.44
C GLU A 88 -2.88 28.70 2.05
N ASP A 89 -3.99 27.95 1.93
CA ASP A 89 -4.06 26.55 2.37
C ASP A 89 -2.99 25.73 1.63
N TYR A 90 -2.89 25.88 0.32
CA TYR A 90 -1.92 25.17 -0.50
C TYR A 90 -0.47 25.57 -0.21
N ARG A 91 -0.19 26.84 0.15
CA ARG A 91 1.15 27.30 0.56
C ARG A 91 1.65 26.62 1.84
N ASN A 92 0.73 26.14 2.67
CA ASN A 92 1.09 25.46 3.92
C ASN A 92 1.53 24.00 3.70
N VAL A 93 1.34 23.41 2.52
CA VAL A 93 1.70 22.02 2.23
C VAL A 93 3.19 21.92 1.90
N ARG A 94 3.88 20.96 2.52
CA ARG A 94 5.30 20.66 2.32
C ARG A 94 5.52 19.32 1.64
N ARG A 95 4.75 18.28 2.02
CA ARG A 95 4.91 16.93 1.49
C ARG A 95 3.57 16.31 1.22
N ILE A 96 3.49 15.56 0.15
CA ILE A 96 2.33 14.73 -0.21
C ILE A 96 2.87 13.33 -0.51
N ARG A 97 2.35 12.33 0.21
CA ARG A 97 2.66 10.93 -0.02
C ARG A 97 1.39 10.15 -0.24
N PHE A 98 1.41 9.26 -1.22
CA PHE A 98 0.33 8.33 -1.47
C PHE A 98 0.77 6.91 -1.15
N GLU A 99 -0.11 6.15 -0.53
CA GLU A 99 0.11 4.75 -0.21
C GLU A 99 -1.16 3.94 -0.48
N THR A 100 -1.03 2.87 -1.26
CA THR A 100 -2.14 1.93 -1.45
C THR A 100 -2.31 1.09 -0.18
N VAL A 101 -3.48 1.15 0.43
CA VAL A 101 -3.83 0.33 1.58
C VAL A 101 -4.35 -1.03 1.10
N ASP A 102 -5.21 -1.02 0.05
CA ASP A 102 -5.72 -2.20 -0.64
C ASP A 102 -6.10 -1.87 -2.09
N PHE A 103 -6.83 -2.77 -2.77
CA PHE A 103 -7.22 -2.59 -4.18
C PHE A 103 -8.20 -1.44 -4.43
N SER A 104 -8.83 -0.92 -3.40
CA SER A 104 -9.85 0.13 -3.49
C SER A 104 -9.53 1.37 -2.68
N LEU A 105 -8.55 1.29 -1.77
CA LEU A 105 -8.26 2.33 -0.80
C LEU A 105 -6.85 2.89 -0.97
N LEU A 106 -6.77 4.15 -1.29
CA LEU A 106 -5.55 4.95 -1.34
C LEU A 106 -5.49 5.86 -0.11
N ARG A 107 -4.38 5.84 0.61
CA ARG A 107 -4.09 6.77 1.68
C ARG A 107 -3.23 7.92 1.17
N MET A 108 -3.61 9.14 1.47
CA MET A 108 -2.82 10.33 1.22
C MET A 108 -2.36 10.93 2.54
N ASP A 109 -1.06 10.95 2.77
CA ASP A 109 -0.43 11.60 3.91
C ASP A 109 0.09 12.98 3.47
N VAL A 110 -0.25 14.03 4.24
CA VAL A 110 0.12 15.41 3.96
C VAL A 110 0.86 16.00 5.14
N THR A 111 2.10 16.46 4.93
CA THR A 111 2.86 17.21 5.93
C THR A 111 2.69 18.70 5.70
N LEU A 112 2.30 19.43 6.73
CA LEU A 112 2.12 20.88 6.70
C LEU A 112 3.38 21.64 7.12
N GLY A 113 3.37 22.96 6.95
CA GLY A 113 4.51 23.83 7.25
C GLY A 113 4.89 23.91 8.73
N ASP A 114 3.98 23.59 9.63
CA ASP A 114 4.21 23.48 11.07
C ASP A 114 4.73 22.09 11.49
N GLY A 115 4.93 21.18 10.53
CA GLY A 115 5.36 19.81 10.76
C GLY A 115 4.22 18.85 11.12
N SER A 116 2.98 19.32 11.23
CA SER A 116 1.84 18.43 11.50
C SER A 116 1.56 17.54 10.30
N GLU A 117 1.16 16.28 10.58
CA GLU A 117 0.77 15.30 9.57
C GLU A 117 -0.74 15.13 9.57
N LYS A 118 -1.31 15.08 8.38
CA LYS A 118 -2.72 14.81 8.13
C LYS A 118 -2.84 13.62 7.20
N GLN A 119 -3.84 12.80 7.44
CA GLN A 119 -4.07 11.59 6.66
C GLN A 119 -5.49 11.59 6.12
N VAL A 120 -5.63 11.26 4.85
CA VAL A 120 -6.92 11.14 4.17
C VAL A 120 -6.99 9.82 3.43
N SER A 121 -8.14 9.18 3.47
CA SER A 121 -8.44 7.96 2.73
C SER A 121 -9.22 8.30 1.47
N ILE A 122 -8.74 7.85 0.32
CA ILE A 122 -9.38 8.05 -0.99
C ILE A 122 -9.85 6.67 -1.47
N VAL A 123 -11.14 6.51 -1.66
CA VAL A 123 -11.75 5.26 -2.13
C VAL A 123 -11.84 5.29 -3.65
N SER A 124 -11.45 4.18 -4.29
CA SER A 124 -11.62 3.97 -5.73
C SER A 124 -12.86 3.12 -6.00
N GLY A 125 -13.70 3.56 -6.92
CA GLY A 125 -14.86 2.79 -7.40
C GLY A 125 -14.52 1.58 -8.29
N GLY A 126 -13.28 1.04 -8.21
CA GLY A 126 -12.87 -0.16 -8.97
C GLY A 126 -12.08 0.12 -10.25
N GLU A 127 -12.05 1.34 -10.78
CA GLU A 127 -11.34 1.68 -12.02
C GLU A 127 -9.92 2.24 -11.81
N GLY A 128 -9.49 2.35 -10.56
CA GLY A 128 -8.25 3.07 -10.20
C GLY A 128 -8.48 4.58 -10.08
N ILE A 129 -7.47 5.27 -9.59
CA ILE A 129 -7.50 6.71 -9.34
C ILE A 129 -6.51 7.38 -10.30
N THR A 130 -7.00 8.31 -11.11
CA THR A 130 -6.15 9.12 -11.98
C THR A 130 -6.09 10.54 -11.44
N ILE A 131 -4.88 11.06 -11.25
CA ILE A 131 -4.62 12.43 -10.79
C ILE A 131 -4.03 13.25 -11.95
N ASP A 132 -4.57 14.46 -12.15
CA ASP A 132 -3.93 15.46 -12.99
C ASP A 132 -2.71 16.06 -12.26
N GLY A 133 -1.52 15.66 -12.69
CA GLY A 133 -0.26 16.13 -12.13
C GLY A 133 -0.03 17.63 -12.24
N ASN A 134 -0.73 18.32 -13.14
CA ASN A 134 -0.65 19.79 -13.24
C ASN A 134 -1.22 20.47 -11.98
N SER A 135 -2.11 19.81 -11.25
CA SER A 135 -2.68 20.34 -10.02
C SER A 135 -1.64 20.57 -8.92
N PHE A 136 -0.50 19.88 -8.97
CA PHE A 136 0.59 20.15 -8.01
C PHE A 136 1.20 21.54 -8.13
N GLN A 137 0.98 22.23 -9.24
CA GLN A 137 1.41 23.64 -9.39
C GLN A 137 0.84 24.56 -8.32
N ALA A 138 -0.32 24.22 -7.75
CA ALA A 138 -0.98 25.00 -6.71
C ALA A 138 -0.20 25.04 -5.37
N PHE A 139 0.83 24.21 -5.18
CA PHE A 139 1.57 24.06 -3.92
C PHE A 139 2.99 24.65 -4.01
N PRO A 140 3.18 25.97 -3.98
CA PRO A 140 4.47 26.60 -4.29
C PRO A 140 5.60 26.26 -3.31
N ASN A 141 5.28 25.81 -2.10
CA ASN A 141 6.23 25.43 -1.07
C ASN A 141 6.43 23.93 -0.92
N LEU A 142 5.97 23.15 -1.90
CA LEU A 142 6.06 21.70 -1.87
C LEU A 142 7.52 21.24 -2.03
N GLU A 143 7.96 20.41 -1.11
CA GLU A 143 9.29 19.83 -1.04
C GLU A 143 9.35 18.40 -1.56
N ALA A 144 8.24 17.66 -1.41
CA ALA A 144 8.18 16.25 -1.81
C ALA A 144 6.80 15.84 -2.35
N ILE A 145 6.83 15.08 -3.44
CA ILE A 145 5.71 14.32 -3.99
C ILE A 145 6.15 12.86 -4.07
N ASP A 146 5.54 12.00 -3.28
CA ASP A 146 5.86 10.57 -3.28
C ASP A 146 4.63 9.73 -3.64
N MET A 147 4.70 9.10 -4.80
CA MET A 147 3.71 8.16 -5.33
C MET A 147 4.33 6.78 -5.56
N SER A 148 5.48 6.47 -4.96
CA SER A 148 6.25 5.25 -5.23
C SER A 148 5.60 3.97 -4.71
N GLY A 149 4.75 4.07 -3.69
CA GLY A 149 4.06 2.92 -3.09
C GLY A 149 2.92 2.34 -3.94
N GLN A 150 2.71 2.82 -5.18
CA GLN A 150 1.51 2.59 -5.97
C GLN A 150 1.75 1.60 -7.11
N ARG A 151 1.26 0.37 -6.99
CA ARG A 151 1.46 -0.64 -8.05
C ARG A 151 0.38 -0.64 -9.14
N SER A 152 -0.87 -0.29 -8.83
CA SER A 152 -1.96 -0.38 -9.81
C SER A 152 -3.09 0.61 -9.61
N LEU A 153 -3.27 1.12 -8.39
CA LEU A 153 -4.44 1.93 -8.06
C LEU A 153 -4.31 3.37 -8.52
N LEU A 154 -3.12 3.96 -8.39
CA LEU A 154 -2.89 5.37 -8.73
C LEU A 154 -2.18 5.52 -10.07
N GLN A 155 -2.71 6.40 -10.90
CA GLN A 155 -2.07 6.91 -12.11
C GLN A 155 -1.92 8.41 -12.01
N VAL A 156 -0.88 8.96 -12.63
CA VAL A 156 -0.72 10.40 -12.78
C VAL A 156 -0.59 10.75 -14.25
N THR A 157 -1.29 11.79 -14.66
CA THR A 157 -1.19 12.32 -16.02
C THR A 157 -0.72 13.76 -15.96
N PHE A 158 0.19 14.13 -16.87
CA PHE A 158 0.52 15.53 -17.14
C PHE A 158 0.04 15.87 -18.54
N SER A 159 -0.62 16.99 -18.73
CA SER A 159 -1.22 17.33 -20.02
C SER A 159 -0.19 17.32 -21.16
N SER A 160 -0.51 16.57 -22.19
CA SER A 160 0.40 16.03 -23.20
C SER A 160 1.02 17.03 -24.18
N LYS A 161 0.58 18.29 -24.23
CA LYS A 161 1.06 19.21 -25.27
C LYS A 161 2.32 19.96 -24.90
N GLU A 162 2.62 20.11 -23.62
CA GLU A 162 3.81 20.82 -23.16
C GLU A 162 4.24 20.31 -21.77
N TYR A 163 4.92 19.18 -21.70
CA TYR A 163 5.53 18.71 -20.44
C TYR A 163 6.55 19.69 -19.86
N ALA A 164 6.96 20.67 -20.70
CA ALA A 164 7.99 21.61 -20.32
C ALA A 164 7.56 22.47 -19.14
N ASN A 165 8.33 22.35 -18.05
CA ASN A 165 8.21 23.20 -16.87
C ASN A 165 6.87 23.10 -16.11
N THR A 166 6.15 22.00 -16.19
CA THR A 166 4.87 21.86 -15.47
C THR A 166 5.01 22.09 -13.97
N LEU A 167 6.08 21.62 -13.35
CA LEU A 167 6.37 21.85 -11.93
C LEU A 167 7.47 22.91 -11.68
N ALA A 168 7.71 23.80 -12.65
CA ALA A 168 8.80 24.79 -12.58
C ALA A 168 8.59 25.90 -11.53
N ASN A 169 7.39 26.09 -11.01
CA ASN A 169 7.13 26.97 -9.88
C ASN A 169 7.50 26.34 -8.53
N LEU A 170 7.66 25.02 -8.46
CA LEU A 170 7.97 24.28 -7.23
C LEU A 170 9.49 24.35 -6.94
N LYS A 171 9.98 25.53 -6.60
CA LYS A 171 11.42 25.78 -6.40
C LYS A 171 12.01 25.03 -5.20
N GLN A 172 11.17 24.63 -4.25
CA GLN A 172 11.56 23.89 -3.05
C GLN A 172 11.57 22.37 -3.26
N LEU A 173 11.05 21.88 -4.40
CA LEU A 173 10.94 20.45 -4.65
C LEU A 173 12.33 19.80 -4.68
N ARG A 174 12.48 18.74 -3.87
CA ARG A 174 13.68 17.92 -3.74
C ARG A 174 13.40 16.45 -4.01
N CYS A 175 12.15 16.02 -3.79
CA CYS A 175 11.74 14.64 -3.93
C CYS A 175 10.55 14.57 -4.89
N LEU A 176 10.71 13.83 -5.99
CA LEU A 176 9.63 13.53 -6.94
C LEU A 176 9.67 12.05 -7.26
N SER A 177 8.69 11.30 -6.79
CA SER A 177 8.54 9.88 -7.13
C SER A 177 7.18 9.67 -7.77
N LEU A 178 7.18 9.39 -9.07
CA LEU A 178 5.97 9.15 -9.85
C LEU A 178 5.61 7.66 -9.82
N PRO A 179 4.32 7.29 -9.99
CA PRO A 179 3.88 5.90 -9.99
C PRO A 179 4.38 5.15 -11.23
N ASP A 180 4.34 3.83 -11.20
CA ASP A 180 4.77 2.97 -12.32
C ASP A 180 3.87 3.11 -13.55
N ARG A 181 2.67 3.64 -13.38
CA ARG A 181 1.67 3.88 -14.43
C ARG A 181 1.30 5.35 -14.51
N GLY A 182 1.14 5.85 -15.73
CA GLY A 182 0.75 7.22 -15.98
C GLY A 182 1.28 7.74 -17.32
N GLU A 183 0.80 8.91 -17.70
CA GLU A 183 1.27 9.63 -18.88
C GLU A 183 2.19 10.76 -18.45
N TYR A 184 3.47 10.47 -18.38
CA TYR A 184 4.52 11.44 -18.04
C TYR A 184 5.83 11.12 -18.76
N PRO A 185 6.74 12.11 -18.91
CA PRO A 185 8.01 11.92 -19.59
C PRO A 185 9.01 11.18 -18.68
N GLY A 186 8.96 9.83 -18.64
CA GLY A 186 9.80 9.01 -17.77
C GLY A 186 11.30 9.02 -18.08
N SER A 187 11.74 9.49 -19.26
CA SER A 187 13.18 9.61 -19.56
C SER A 187 13.85 10.68 -18.68
N PRO A 188 15.16 10.54 -18.36
CA PRO A 188 15.89 11.53 -17.56
C PRO A 188 15.83 12.95 -18.13
N ALA A 189 15.90 13.10 -19.45
CA ALA A 189 15.76 14.40 -20.10
C ALA A 189 14.34 14.96 -19.92
N GLY A 190 13.30 14.11 -20.07
CA GLY A 190 11.91 14.51 -19.88
C GLY A 190 11.62 14.91 -18.46
N LEU A 191 12.06 14.14 -17.48
CA LEU A 191 11.89 14.47 -16.06
C LEU A 191 12.62 15.77 -15.67
N ALA A 192 13.79 16.04 -16.29
CA ALA A 192 14.50 17.30 -16.08
C ALA A 192 13.74 18.53 -16.62
N TYR A 193 12.89 18.34 -17.64
CA TYR A 193 11.99 19.40 -18.12
C TYR A 193 10.77 19.61 -17.21
N LEU A 194 10.37 18.58 -16.49
CA LEU A 194 9.18 18.65 -15.62
C LEU A 194 9.43 19.53 -14.39
N VAL A 195 10.62 19.51 -13.80
CA VAL A 195 10.93 20.13 -12.52
C VAL A 195 11.68 21.46 -12.66
N ALA A 196 11.57 22.33 -11.65
CA ALA A 196 12.22 23.64 -11.62
C ALA A 196 13.75 23.57 -11.58
N ASN A 197 14.28 22.66 -10.77
CA ASN A 197 15.71 22.57 -10.48
C ASN A 197 16.18 21.12 -10.41
N PRO A 198 16.46 20.49 -11.56
CA PRO A 198 16.91 19.10 -11.61
C PRO A 198 18.16 18.83 -10.75
N GLY A 199 19.10 19.77 -10.74
CA GLY A 199 20.35 19.64 -9.97
C GLY A 199 20.16 19.68 -8.45
N ALA A 200 19.01 20.12 -7.95
CA ALA A 200 18.71 20.13 -6.52
C ALA A 200 17.89 18.91 -6.06
N MET A 201 17.50 18.03 -6.97
CA MET A 201 16.72 16.83 -6.63
C MET A 201 17.56 15.84 -5.85
N GLU A 202 16.98 15.35 -4.75
CA GLU A 202 17.56 14.32 -3.89
C GLU A 202 16.91 12.95 -4.11
N GLU A 203 15.64 12.94 -4.52
CA GLU A 203 14.91 11.72 -4.83
C GLU A 203 14.20 11.84 -6.17
N LEU A 204 14.33 10.81 -7.00
CA LEU A 204 13.70 10.74 -8.30
C LEU A 204 13.15 9.34 -8.56
N GLY A 205 11.85 9.24 -8.84
CA GLY A 205 11.16 8.01 -9.20
C GLY A 205 10.37 8.15 -10.50
N GLY A 206 9.97 7.01 -11.07
CA GLY A 206 9.30 6.96 -12.37
C GLY A 206 10.28 7.02 -13.55
N VAL A 207 11.57 6.73 -13.32
CA VAL A 207 12.61 6.81 -14.36
C VAL A 207 12.51 5.62 -15.31
N THR A 208 12.48 5.92 -16.61
CA THR A 208 12.56 4.94 -17.69
C THR A 208 13.88 5.15 -18.45
N LEU A 209 14.65 4.07 -18.57
CA LEU A 209 15.93 4.06 -19.30
C LEU A 209 15.77 3.29 -20.60
N TYR A 210 15.85 3.99 -21.72
CA TYR A 210 15.75 3.43 -23.07
C TYR A 210 17.12 3.04 -23.66
N ALA A 211 18.20 3.71 -23.21
CA ALA A 211 19.56 3.47 -23.66
C ALA A 211 20.56 3.80 -22.55
N THR A 212 21.77 3.26 -22.64
CA THR A 212 22.86 3.57 -21.69
C THR A 212 23.17 5.07 -21.62
N ALA A 213 23.03 5.80 -22.72
CA ALA A 213 23.17 7.26 -22.75
C ALA A 213 22.14 7.99 -21.84
N ASP A 214 21.03 7.36 -21.49
CA ASP A 214 20.08 7.95 -20.54
C ASP A 214 20.62 7.94 -19.12
N VAL A 215 21.46 6.96 -18.77
CA VAL A 215 22.16 6.93 -17.47
C VAL A 215 23.13 8.10 -17.35
N GLU A 216 23.86 8.42 -18.42
CA GLU A 216 24.76 9.58 -18.46
C GLU A 216 23.99 10.89 -18.29
N LYS A 217 22.85 11.04 -18.99
CA LYS A 217 21.97 12.19 -18.85
C LYS A 217 21.40 12.30 -17.44
N LEU A 218 21.02 11.16 -16.83
CA LEU A 218 20.53 11.13 -15.45
C LEU A 218 21.57 11.71 -14.49
N VAL A 219 22.80 11.20 -14.55
CA VAL A 219 23.91 11.65 -13.71
C VAL A 219 24.21 13.15 -13.94
N GLN A 220 24.20 13.59 -15.21
CA GLN A 220 24.46 14.98 -15.56
C GLN A 220 23.37 15.94 -15.04
N LYS A 221 22.08 15.55 -15.17
CA LYS A 221 20.95 16.41 -14.84
C LYS A 221 20.61 16.38 -13.36
N PHE A 222 20.83 15.25 -12.70
CA PHE A 222 20.44 14.99 -11.32
C PHE A 222 21.62 14.51 -10.45
N PRO A 223 22.72 15.28 -10.35
CA PRO A 223 23.97 14.83 -9.72
C PRO A 223 23.88 14.57 -8.21
N ASN A 224 22.87 15.13 -7.53
CA ASN A 224 22.73 15.08 -6.07
C ASN A 224 21.73 14.03 -5.58
N LEU A 225 21.33 13.08 -6.45
CA LEU A 225 20.38 12.04 -6.06
C LEU A 225 20.92 11.16 -4.94
N LYS A 226 20.11 11.01 -3.91
CA LYS A 226 20.27 10.08 -2.80
C LYS A 226 19.40 8.83 -2.97
N ARG A 227 18.23 8.98 -3.60
CA ARG A 227 17.29 7.91 -3.93
C ARG A 227 16.90 7.93 -5.39
N LEU A 228 16.95 6.79 -6.04
CA LEU A 228 16.61 6.62 -7.45
C LEU A 228 15.69 5.41 -7.63
N ARG A 229 14.53 5.62 -8.29
CA ARG A 229 13.61 4.56 -8.66
C ARG A 229 13.50 4.48 -10.18
N ILE A 230 14.07 3.42 -10.75
CA ILE A 230 13.98 3.07 -12.16
C ILE A 230 12.79 2.12 -12.31
N VAL A 231 11.72 2.55 -12.97
CA VAL A 231 10.51 1.74 -13.17
C VAL A 231 10.58 0.88 -14.43
N LYS A 232 11.41 1.30 -15.39
CA LYS A 232 11.63 0.56 -16.63
C LYS A 232 13.06 0.70 -17.10
N ARG A 233 13.67 -0.41 -17.50
CA ARG A 233 15.01 -0.49 -18.07
C ARG A 233 14.94 -1.37 -19.31
N GLU A 234 15.26 -0.80 -20.48
CA GLU A 234 15.28 -1.57 -21.74
C GLU A 234 16.46 -2.54 -21.79
N PRO A 235 16.37 -3.64 -22.58
CA PRO A 235 17.46 -4.59 -22.76
C PRO A 235 18.76 -3.92 -23.24
N GLY A 236 19.90 -4.35 -22.68
CA GLY A 236 21.21 -3.83 -23.04
C GLY A 236 21.60 -2.49 -22.40
N VAL A 237 20.72 -1.88 -21.60
CA VAL A 237 21.06 -0.69 -20.81
C VAL A 237 21.93 -1.08 -19.63
N THR A 238 23.12 -0.50 -19.50
CA THR A 238 24.03 -0.70 -18.36
C THR A 238 23.84 0.40 -17.32
N LEU A 239 23.98 0.05 -16.03
CA LEU A 239 23.82 0.96 -14.89
C LEU A 239 25.17 1.42 -14.31
N SER A 240 26.29 1.00 -14.85
CA SER A 240 27.64 1.33 -14.34
C SER A 240 27.88 2.85 -14.23
N GLY A 241 27.28 3.64 -15.13
CA GLY A 241 27.34 5.10 -15.08
C GLY A 241 26.76 5.70 -13.79
N LEU A 242 25.85 4.99 -13.09
CA LEU A 242 25.25 5.47 -11.82
C LEU A 242 26.30 5.67 -10.70
N GLN A 243 27.49 5.07 -10.81
CA GLN A 243 28.61 5.36 -9.90
C GLN A 243 28.99 6.87 -9.86
N GLY A 244 28.58 7.63 -10.87
CA GLY A 244 28.71 9.09 -10.90
C GLY A 244 27.84 9.80 -9.87
N LEU A 245 26.76 9.18 -9.38
CA LEU A 245 25.91 9.69 -8.31
C LEU A 245 26.53 9.40 -6.94
N LYS A 246 27.44 10.26 -6.49
CA LYS A 246 28.24 10.03 -5.25
C LYS A 246 27.40 9.96 -3.98
N GLU A 247 26.24 10.63 -3.98
CA GLU A 247 25.33 10.64 -2.84
C GLU A 247 24.27 9.52 -2.87
N LEU A 248 24.27 8.66 -3.91
CA LEU A 248 23.27 7.61 -4.04
C LEU A 248 23.37 6.60 -2.89
N ARG A 249 22.29 6.43 -2.16
CA ARG A 249 22.15 5.52 -1.01
C ARG A 249 21.04 4.50 -1.20
N ALA A 250 20.03 4.82 -2.00
CA ALA A 250 18.91 3.92 -2.26
C ALA A 250 18.66 3.77 -3.77
N LEU A 251 18.53 2.53 -4.23
CA LEU A 251 18.24 2.20 -5.60
C LEU A 251 17.10 1.17 -5.70
N TYR A 252 16.07 1.52 -6.44
CA TYR A 252 15.07 0.60 -6.94
C TYR A 252 15.29 0.38 -8.44
N THR A 253 15.38 -0.87 -8.90
CA THR A 253 15.56 -1.18 -10.31
C THR A 253 15.03 -2.58 -10.67
N PRO A 254 14.39 -2.73 -11.84
CA PRO A 254 14.18 -4.06 -12.41
C PRO A 254 15.52 -4.69 -12.81
N LEU A 255 15.65 -5.97 -12.50
CA LEU A 255 16.77 -6.78 -12.98
C LEU A 255 16.54 -7.22 -14.42
N ARG A 256 17.61 -7.66 -15.06
CA ARG A 256 17.62 -8.24 -16.40
C ARG A 256 18.18 -9.66 -16.34
N CYS A 257 17.88 -10.48 -17.32
CA CYS A 257 18.40 -11.85 -17.40
C CYS A 257 19.92 -11.87 -17.53
N ALA A 258 20.51 -10.79 -18.04
CA ALA A 258 21.96 -10.58 -18.11
C ALA A 258 22.31 -9.11 -17.89
N GLY A 259 23.56 -8.82 -17.50
CA GLY A 259 24.08 -7.45 -17.38
C GLY A 259 23.71 -6.75 -16.06
N ASN A 260 23.52 -7.53 -14.98
CA ASN A 260 23.33 -6.97 -13.64
C ASN A 260 24.65 -6.82 -12.86
N GLU A 261 25.75 -7.31 -13.42
CA GLU A 261 27.09 -7.23 -12.81
C GLU A 261 27.57 -5.78 -12.66
N ASP A 262 27.04 -4.87 -13.46
CA ASP A 262 27.31 -3.44 -13.37
C ASP A 262 26.83 -2.82 -12.04
N LEU A 263 25.87 -3.45 -11.34
CA LEU A 263 25.43 -3.05 -10.00
C LEU A 263 26.54 -3.19 -8.96
N LEU A 264 27.54 -4.07 -9.17
CA LEU A 264 28.71 -4.21 -8.29
C LEU A 264 29.46 -2.90 -8.05
N SER A 265 29.40 -1.96 -9.00
CA SER A 265 30.05 -0.66 -8.88
C SER A 265 29.40 0.27 -7.85
N LEU A 266 28.17 -0.06 -7.38
CA LEU A 266 27.35 0.79 -6.53
C LEU A 266 27.59 0.53 -5.04
N THR A 267 28.83 0.44 -4.62
CA THR A 267 29.23 0.11 -3.22
C THR A 267 28.78 1.14 -2.17
N GLY A 268 28.38 2.35 -2.60
CA GLY A 268 27.82 3.40 -1.75
C GLY A 268 26.35 3.18 -1.36
N VAL A 269 25.64 2.33 -2.08
CA VAL A 269 24.21 2.06 -1.84
C VAL A 269 24.03 1.28 -0.54
N ARG A 270 23.01 1.68 0.23
CA ARG A 270 22.63 1.08 1.51
C ARG A 270 21.27 0.38 1.43
N GLU A 271 20.41 0.87 0.58
CA GLU A 271 19.07 0.33 0.36
C GLU A 271 18.93 -0.09 -1.10
N MET A 272 18.53 -1.33 -1.34
CA MET A 272 18.32 -1.82 -2.70
C MET A 272 17.00 -2.58 -2.79
N GLU A 273 16.19 -2.21 -3.77
CA GLU A 273 14.98 -2.93 -4.13
C GLU A 273 15.08 -3.39 -5.58
N LEU A 274 14.94 -4.69 -5.77
CA LEU A 274 15.11 -5.37 -7.04
C LEU A 274 13.80 -6.05 -7.44
N ILE A 275 13.41 -5.95 -8.71
CA ILE A 275 12.35 -6.78 -9.29
C ILE A 275 13.04 -7.89 -10.08
N ALA A 276 12.84 -9.14 -9.66
CA ALA A 276 13.54 -10.30 -10.19
C ALA A 276 12.79 -11.02 -11.33
N SER A 277 11.68 -10.45 -11.79
CA SER A 277 10.96 -10.97 -12.96
C SER A 277 10.93 -9.93 -14.06
N GLU A 278 11.14 -10.37 -15.29
CA GLU A 278 10.99 -9.56 -16.47
C GLU A 278 10.16 -10.28 -17.51
N GLY A 279 8.90 -9.88 -17.64
CA GLY A 279 7.96 -10.56 -18.52
C GLY A 279 7.77 -12.02 -18.09
N ASN A 280 8.18 -12.97 -18.94
CA ASN A 280 8.13 -14.41 -18.65
C ASN A 280 9.51 -15.01 -18.32
N GLU A 281 10.54 -14.18 -18.12
CA GLU A 281 11.90 -14.62 -17.88
C GLU A 281 12.30 -14.44 -16.41
N ASP A 282 12.70 -15.53 -15.77
CA ASP A 282 13.14 -15.52 -14.38
C ASP A 282 14.62 -15.16 -14.26
N ILE A 283 14.93 -14.25 -13.36
CA ILE A 283 16.29 -13.87 -13.02
C ILE A 283 16.90 -14.95 -12.11
N LYS A 284 17.98 -15.58 -12.57
CA LYS A 284 18.64 -16.69 -11.86
C LYS A 284 19.99 -16.32 -11.25
N ASP A 285 20.57 -15.19 -11.62
CA ASP A 285 21.91 -14.78 -11.19
C ASP A 285 21.85 -13.56 -10.26
N PHE A 286 22.17 -13.79 -9.01
CA PHE A 286 22.25 -12.79 -7.95
C PHE A 286 23.67 -12.58 -7.42
N ARG A 287 24.71 -13.17 -8.06
CA ARG A 287 26.11 -13.13 -7.60
C ARG A 287 26.66 -11.71 -7.41
N PHE A 288 26.14 -10.74 -8.16
CA PHE A 288 26.52 -9.33 -7.98
C PHE A 288 26.22 -8.82 -6.56
N LEU A 289 25.23 -9.39 -5.84
CA LEU A 289 24.90 -8.97 -4.47
C LEU A 289 26.07 -9.18 -3.52
N SER A 290 26.88 -10.21 -3.71
CA SER A 290 27.99 -10.56 -2.79
C SER A 290 29.03 -9.44 -2.64
N GLY A 291 29.17 -8.54 -3.61
CA GLY A 291 30.07 -7.39 -3.56
C GLY A 291 29.49 -6.16 -2.88
N LEU A 292 28.17 -6.12 -2.63
CA LEU A 292 27.48 -4.95 -2.08
C LEU A 292 27.44 -4.99 -0.53
N THR A 293 28.60 -5.27 0.09
CA THR A 293 28.72 -5.48 1.55
C THR A 293 28.33 -4.29 2.43
N GLY A 294 28.02 -3.17 1.82
CA GLY A 294 27.50 -1.98 2.47
C GLY A 294 25.99 -1.95 2.66
N LEU A 295 25.24 -2.90 2.07
CA LEU A 295 23.78 -2.90 2.14
C LEU A 295 23.29 -3.09 3.57
N GLU A 296 22.27 -2.30 3.91
CA GLU A 296 21.56 -2.34 5.18
C GLU A 296 20.09 -2.80 4.99
N SER A 297 19.50 -2.55 3.81
CA SER A 297 18.17 -3.02 3.42
C SER A 297 18.20 -3.60 2.01
N LEU A 298 17.66 -4.81 1.84
CA LEU A 298 17.51 -5.49 0.57
C LEU A 298 16.09 -6.03 0.41
N THR A 299 15.43 -5.63 -0.66
CA THR A 299 14.14 -6.19 -1.09
C THR A 299 14.31 -6.83 -2.46
N ILE A 300 13.92 -8.09 -2.60
CA ILE A 300 13.85 -8.78 -3.89
C ILE A 300 12.40 -9.19 -4.11
N ARG A 301 11.80 -8.64 -5.16
CA ARG A 301 10.40 -8.93 -5.53
C ARG A 301 10.34 -9.88 -6.70
N ASP A 302 9.26 -10.65 -6.76
CA ASP A 302 8.99 -11.63 -7.83
C ASP A 302 10.14 -12.61 -8.02
N ALA A 303 10.70 -13.09 -6.89
CA ALA A 303 11.92 -13.90 -6.82
C ALA A 303 11.66 -15.40 -7.06
N ALA A 304 10.76 -15.77 -7.98
CA ALA A 304 10.29 -17.14 -8.18
C ALA A 304 11.41 -18.14 -8.49
N SER A 305 12.50 -17.69 -9.10
CA SER A 305 13.66 -18.54 -9.43
C SER A 305 14.81 -18.45 -8.42
N LEU A 306 14.64 -17.74 -7.30
CA LEU A 306 15.65 -17.67 -6.24
C LEU A 306 15.72 -19.02 -5.50
N LEU A 307 16.79 -19.78 -5.73
CA LEU A 307 16.96 -21.14 -5.19
C LEU A 307 17.60 -21.15 -3.80
N ASN A 308 18.48 -20.18 -3.52
CA ASN A 308 19.23 -20.09 -2.28
C ASN A 308 19.66 -18.62 -1.99
N LEU A 309 20.17 -18.39 -0.79
CA LEU A 309 20.60 -17.08 -0.31
C LEU A 309 22.14 -16.97 -0.17
N ASN A 310 22.92 -17.80 -0.87
CA ASN A 310 24.38 -17.80 -0.71
C ASN A 310 25.01 -16.46 -1.10
N ASP A 311 24.46 -15.78 -2.10
CA ASP A 311 24.99 -14.52 -2.62
C ASP A 311 24.79 -13.33 -1.68
N ILE A 312 23.87 -13.46 -0.70
CA ILE A 312 23.67 -12.42 0.33
C ILE A 312 24.43 -12.69 1.64
N LYS A 313 25.02 -13.86 1.80
CA LYS A 313 25.79 -14.21 3.00
C LYS A 313 26.87 -13.17 3.39
N PRO A 314 27.58 -12.50 2.46
CA PRO A 314 28.55 -11.45 2.77
C PRO A 314 27.94 -10.14 3.30
N LEU A 315 26.64 -9.95 3.20
CA LEU A 315 25.95 -8.71 3.53
C LEU A 315 25.70 -8.56 5.04
N THR A 316 26.74 -8.67 5.84
CA THR A 316 26.67 -8.74 7.32
C THR A 316 26.12 -7.48 8.02
N LYS A 317 25.98 -6.36 7.27
CA LYS A 317 25.36 -5.13 7.75
C LYS A 317 23.85 -5.10 7.52
N LEU A 318 23.29 -6.12 6.86
CA LEU A 318 21.89 -6.15 6.52
C LEU A 318 21.02 -6.20 7.78
N ARG A 319 20.13 -5.22 7.90
CA ARG A 319 19.14 -5.09 8.98
C ARG A 319 17.74 -5.46 8.50
N GLU A 320 17.50 -5.34 7.21
CA GLU A 320 16.22 -5.62 6.60
C GLU A 320 16.39 -6.47 5.35
N LEU A 321 15.71 -7.61 5.31
CA LEU A 321 15.61 -8.48 4.14
C LEU A 321 14.14 -8.78 3.86
N ARG A 322 13.68 -8.45 2.64
CA ARG A 322 12.34 -8.77 2.15
C ARG A 322 12.44 -9.58 0.87
N LEU A 323 11.82 -10.74 0.87
CA LEU A 323 11.77 -11.65 -0.28
C LEU A 323 10.32 -11.91 -0.60
N SER A 324 9.84 -11.45 -1.76
CA SER A 324 8.50 -11.78 -2.19
C SER A 324 8.52 -12.72 -3.40
N GLY A 325 7.62 -13.70 -3.38
CA GLY A 325 7.51 -14.68 -4.45
C GLY A 325 8.69 -15.66 -4.54
N ALA A 326 9.50 -15.83 -3.47
CA ALA A 326 10.63 -16.76 -3.46
C ALA A 326 10.17 -18.22 -3.32
N THR A 327 9.33 -18.66 -4.27
CA THR A 327 8.62 -19.95 -4.20
C THR A 327 9.51 -21.18 -4.29
N GLN A 328 10.74 -21.06 -4.75
CA GLN A 328 11.70 -22.15 -4.83
C GLN A 328 12.74 -22.17 -3.70
N LEU A 329 12.70 -21.21 -2.80
CA LEU A 329 13.61 -21.14 -1.65
C LEU A 329 13.27 -22.23 -0.65
N THR A 330 14.25 -23.07 -0.28
CA THR A 330 14.06 -24.23 0.60
C THR A 330 14.80 -24.11 1.93
N SER A 331 15.83 -23.26 2.05
CA SER A 331 16.68 -23.11 3.24
C SER A 331 17.05 -21.65 3.50
N LEU A 332 17.10 -21.31 4.78
CA LEU A 332 17.55 -20.01 5.29
C LEU A 332 18.99 -20.06 5.83
N GLU A 333 19.73 -21.15 5.65
CA GLU A 333 21.07 -21.37 6.24
C GLU A 333 22.04 -20.19 6.06
N PRO A 334 22.11 -19.51 4.89
CA PRO A 334 22.99 -18.36 4.72
C PRO A 334 22.68 -17.16 5.64
N LEU A 335 21.45 -17.06 6.17
CA LEU A 335 21.05 -15.98 7.07
C LEU A 335 21.77 -16.01 8.44
N ARG A 336 22.34 -17.15 8.84
CA ARG A 336 23.13 -17.26 10.09
C ARG A 336 24.24 -16.20 10.19
N ALA A 337 24.79 -15.77 9.05
CA ALA A 337 25.81 -14.74 9.00
C ALA A 337 25.27 -13.31 9.24
N LEU A 338 23.95 -13.11 9.12
CA LEU A 338 23.32 -11.79 9.11
C LEU A 338 22.81 -11.41 10.52
N THR A 339 23.67 -11.44 11.52
CA THR A 339 23.31 -11.25 12.94
C THR A 339 22.75 -9.85 13.27
N ALA A 340 22.90 -8.87 12.37
CA ALA A 340 22.31 -7.55 12.49
C ALA A 340 20.85 -7.47 12.01
N LEU A 341 20.29 -8.59 11.48
CA LEU A 341 18.97 -8.59 10.85
C LEU A 341 17.86 -8.34 11.88
N GLU A 342 17.09 -7.28 11.65
CA GLU A 342 15.98 -6.86 12.49
C GLU A 342 14.62 -7.17 11.85
N THR A 343 14.57 -7.19 10.51
CA THR A 343 13.34 -7.44 9.75
C THR A 343 13.59 -8.51 8.69
N LEU A 344 12.74 -9.52 8.71
CA LEU A 344 12.73 -10.57 7.69
C LEU A 344 11.31 -10.80 7.18
N ASP A 345 11.12 -10.59 5.88
CA ASP A 345 9.88 -10.88 5.18
C ASP A 345 10.12 -12.04 4.20
N LEU A 346 9.42 -13.14 4.42
CA LEU A 346 9.46 -14.37 3.64
C LEU A 346 8.09 -14.66 3.01
N GLY A 347 7.28 -13.63 2.77
CA GLY A 347 5.98 -13.80 2.12
C GLY A 347 6.07 -14.58 0.83
N ASP A 348 5.10 -15.49 0.59
CA ASP A 348 5.01 -16.37 -0.59
C ASP A 348 6.19 -17.34 -0.80
N SER A 349 7.00 -17.60 0.26
CA SER A 349 8.09 -18.59 0.22
C SER A 349 7.60 -19.97 0.65
N PHE A 350 6.75 -20.57 -0.16
CA PHE A 350 5.97 -21.78 0.22
C PHE A 350 6.76 -23.08 0.37
N ASN A 351 8.01 -23.14 -0.08
CA ASN A 351 8.82 -24.37 -0.05
C ASN A 351 9.85 -24.38 1.09
N LEU A 352 9.84 -23.38 1.96
CA LEU A 352 10.71 -23.38 3.15
C LEU A 352 10.33 -24.53 4.09
N SER A 353 11.31 -25.31 4.49
CA SER A 353 11.16 -26.43 5.40
C SER A 353 12.16 -26.42 6.57
N ASP A 354 13.19 -25.58 6.49
CA ASP A 354 14.19 -25.41 7.53
C ASP A 354 14.28 -23.95 7.96
N TYR A 355 13.94 -23.68 9.21
CA TYR A 355 13.94 -22.37 9.84
C TYR A 355 15.03 -22.24 10.92
N ALA A 356 15.93 -23.21 11.08
CA ALA A 356 16.92 -23.23 12.18
C ALA A 356 17.79 -21.97 12.21
N ALA A 357 18.08 -21.39 11.04
CA ALA A 357 18.86 -20.17 10.95
C ALA A 357 18.20 -18.95 11.63
N LEU A 358 16.86 -18.91 11.73
CA LEU A 358 16.16 -17.81 12.39
C LEU A 358 16.51 -17.68 13.87
N TYR A 359 16.75 -18.82 14.54
CA TYR A 359 17.02 -18.86 15.99
C TYR A 359 18.39 -18.30 16.35
N GLU A 360 19.25 -18.07 15.36
CA GLU A 360 20.55 -17.44 15.50
C GLU A 360 20.56 -15.95 15.16
N LEU A 361 19.37 -15.34 14.95
CA LEU A 361 19.19 -13.92 14.65
C LEU A 361 18.72 -13.16 15.90
N PRO A 362 19.63 -12.69 16.77
CA PRO A 362 19.28 -12.14 18.08
C PRO A 362 18.55 -10.80 18.02
N GLN A 363 18.65 -10.10 16.90
CA GLN A 363 18.04 -8.79 16.71
C GLN A 363 16.72 -8.83 15.93
N LEU A 364 16.22 -10.03 15.58
CA LEU A 364 15.02 -10.15 14.75
C LEU A 364 13.77 -9.71 15.53
N LYS A 365 13.23 -8.54 15.13
CA LYS A 365 12.07 -7.89 15.74
C LYS A 365 10.82 -8.08 14.92
N ARG A 366 10.95 -8.11 13.59
CA ARG A 366 9.83 -8.20 12.65
C ARG A 366 10.00 -9.41 11.75
N LEU A 367 9.02 -10.29 11.76
CA LEU A 367 9.01 -11.50 10.95
C LEU A 367 7.67 -11.63 10.23
N ARG A 368 7.74 -11.76 8.90
CA ARG A 368 6.64 -12.22 8.07
C ARG A 368 6.98 -13.59 7.51
N ILE A 369 6.13 -14.55 7.76
CA ILE A 369 6.22 -15.90 7.19
C ILE A 369 4.96 -16.17 6.37
N SER A 370 5.11 -16.96 5.32
CA SER A 370 4.00 -17.29 4.44
C SER A 370 2.80 -17.83 5.21
N ASP A 371 1.62 -17.42 4.80
CA ASP A 371 0.32 -17.85 5.30
C ASP A 371 -0.05 -19.31 4.95
N GLY A 372 0.89 -20.05 4.40
CA GLY A 372 0.86 -21.51 4.26
C GLY A 372 -0.50 -22.16 3.97
N TRP A 373 -1.19 -21.78 2.90
CA TRP A 373 -2.48 -22.39 2.45
C TRP A 373 -2.47 -23.92 2.33
N GLN A 374 -1.37 -24.58 2.65
CA GLN A 374 -1.24 -26.04 2.62
C GLN A 374 -1.06 -26.56 4.04
N ALA A 375 -2.12 -27.13 4.59
CA ALA A 375 -2.08 -27.85 5.86
C ALA A 375 -0.93 -28.86 5.91
N GLY A 376 -0.15 -28.86 6.99
CA GLY A 376 0.94 -29.81 7.23
C GLY A 376 2.35 -29.31 6.89
N ARG A 377 2.54 -28.03 6.58
CA ARG A 377 3.88 -27.46 6.37
C ARG A 377 4.61 -27.18 7.69
N PHE A 378 5.94 -27.20 7.59
CA PHE A 378 6.80 -26.77 8.67
C PHE A 378 6.61 -25.28 8.93
N ILE A 379 6.39 -24.92 10.19
CA ILE A 379 6.39 -23.54 10.68
C ILE A 379 7.52 -23.36 11.67
N PRO A 380 8.15 -22.17 11.77
CA PRO A 380 9.17 -21.93 12.78
C PRO A 380 8.58 -21.93 14.19
N ASP A 381 9.39 -22.32 15.18
CA ASP A 381 9.07 -22.10 16.58
C ASP A 381 9.35 -20.63 16.94
N VAL A 382 8.33 -19.78 16.78
CA VAL A 382 8.44 -18.33 17.04
C VAL A 382 8.72 -18.02 18.52
N THR A 383 8.55 -18.99 19.42
CA THR A 383 8.88 -18.81 20.85
C THR A 383 10.38 -18.73 21.11
N LEU A 384 11.19 -19.16 20.15
CA LEU A 384 12.65 -19.09 20.19
C LEU A 384 13.20 -17.76 19.66
N LEU A 385 12.35 -16.79 19.32
CA LEU A 385 12.71 -15.46 18.82
C LEU A 385 12.52 -14.41 19.93
N PRO A 386 13.52 -14.17 20.79
CA PRO A 386 13.33 -13.40 22.03
C PRO A 386 13.12 -11.90 21.84
N ALA A 387 13.47 -11.37 20.66
CA ALA A 387 13.32 -9.95 20.33
C ALA A 387 12.07 -9.64 19.50
N LEU A 388 11.24 -10.65 19.18
CA LEU A 388 10.10 -10.50 18.26
C LEU A 388 9.04 -9.56 18.83
N GLU A 389 8.75 -8.49 18.07
CA GLU A 389 7.76 -7.47 18.39
C GLU A 389 6.61 -7.43 17.36
N GLU A 390 6.88 -7.79 16.10
CA GLU A 390 5.89 -7.79 15.02
C GLU A 390 5.94 -9.14 14.31
N LEU A 391 4.78 -9.76 14.16
CA LEU A 391 4.63 -11.05 13.50
C LEU A 391 3.46 -11.04 12.53
N GLU A 392 3.73 -11.53 11.32
CA GLU A 392 2.72 -11.82 10.32
C GLU A 392 2.83 -13.29 9.93
N CYS A 393 1.75 -14.07 10.15
CA CYS A 393 1.80 -15.52 10.05
C CYS A 393 0.41 -16.14 9.82
N GLY A 394 0.40 -17.44 9.51
CA GLY A 394 -0.81 -18.24 9.40
C GLY A 394 -1.35 -18.70 10.77
N ALA A 395 -2.56 -19.27 10.75
CA ALA A 395 -3.27 -19.78 11.93
C ALA A 395 -2.51 -20.90 12.66
N GLU A 396 -1.66 -21.63 11.98
CA GLU A 396 -0.89 -22.75 12.51
C GLU A 396 0.05 -22.30 13.65
N THR A 397 0.40 -21.01 13.67
CA THR A 397 1.28 -20.41 14.71
C THR A 397 0.52 -20.09 16.01
N LEU A 398 -0.81 -20.03 16.00
CA LEU A 398 -1.63 -19.67 17.16
C LEU A 398 -1.27 -20.39 18.47
N PRO A 399 -1.00 -21.71 18.50
CA PRO A 399 -0.66 -22.42 19.75
C PRO A 399 0.62 -21.92 20.40
N GLN A 400 1.52 -21.30 19.63
CA GLN A 400 2.81 -20.81 20.13
C GLN A 400 2.70 -19.39 20.70
N LEU A 401 1.74 -18.57 20.23
CA LEU A 401 1.67 -17.14 20.48
C LEU A 401 1.59 -16.77 21.97
N ALA A 402 0.97 -17.63 22.79
CA ALA A 402 0.88 -17.40 24.24
C ALA A 402 2.24 -17.13 24.94
N ARG A 403 3.36 -17.51 24.32
CA ARG A 403 4.72 -17.31 24.83
C ARG A 403 5.39 -16.05 24.26
N CYS A 404 4.88 -15.47 23.20
CA CYS A 404 5.45 -14.32 22.49
C CYS A 404 5.05 -12.98 23.15
N ARG A 405 5.34 -12.79 24.43
CA ARG A 405 4.82 -11.70 25.27
C ARG A 405 5.27 -10.29 24.89
N LYS A 406 6.29 -10.17 24.02
CA LYS A 406 6.77 -8.86 23.53
C LYS A 406 6.06 -8.39 22.24
N LEU A 407 5.17 -9.23 21.69
CA LEU A 407 4.45 -8.84 20.48
C LEU A 407 3.59 -7.60 20.72
N LYS A 408 3.79 -6.61 19.84
CA LYS A 408 3.05 -5.36 19.76
C LYS A 408 2.10 -5.35 18.58
N LYS A 409 2.51 -6.00 17.47
CA LYS A 409 1.72 -6.10 16.25
C LYS A 409 1.62 -7.55 15.81
N LEU A 410 0.41 -7.98 15.49
CA LEU A 410 0.13 -9.31 15.00
C LEU A 410 -0.81 -9.26 13.81
N THR A 411 -0.41 -9.87 12.70
CA THR A 411 -1.27 -10.13 11.55
C THR A 411 -1.44 -11.63 11.37
N LEU A 412 -2.69 -12.09 11.38
CA LEU A 412 -3.04 -13.49 11.22
C LEU A 412 -3.80 -13.73 9.93
N PHE A 413 -3.31 -14.66 9.12
CA PHE A 413 -4.02 -15.19 7.96
C PHE A 413 -4.76 -16.46 8.37
N LEU A 414 -6.08 -16.42 8.27
CA LEU A 414 -6.97 -17.50 8.67
C LEU A 414 -7.72 -17.99 7.43
N SER A 415 -7.20 -19.04 6.78
CA SER A 415 -7.89 -19.66 5.65
C SER A 415 -9.30 -20.14 6.02
N HIS A 416 -9.45 -20.55 7.29
CA HIS A 416 -10.73 -20.96 7.86
C HIS A 416 -10.84 -20.45 9.30
N PHE A 417 -11.89 -19.69 9.57
CA PHE A 417 -12.28 -19.31 10.93
C PHE A 417 -13.36 -20.31 11.41
N ASP A 418 -12.91 -21.51 11.77
CA ASP A 418 -13.78 -22.63 12.11
C ASP A 418 -13.72 -23.02 13.60
N SER A 419 -14.35 -24.13 13.95
CA SER A 419 -14.40 -24.65 15.31
C SER A 419 -13.02 -25.03 15.88
N ARG A 420 -11.98 -25.19 15.06
CA ARG A 420 -10.61 -25.55 15.47
C ARG A 420 -9.73 -24.32 15.77
N THR A 421 -10.12 -23.14 15.31
CA THR A 421 -9.37 -21.91 15.59
C THR A 421 -9.49 -21.59 17.09
N ASP A 422 -8.36 -21.51 17.80
CA ASP A 422 -8.30 -21.18 19.22
C ASP A 422 -7.49 -19.92 19.47
N PHE A 423 -8.15 -18.86 19.89
CA PHE A 423 -7.53 -17.58 20.24
C PHE A 423 -7.19 -17.44 21.73
N SER A 424 -7.41 -18.47 22.56
CA SER A 424 -7.18 -18.38 24.01
C SER A 424 -5.75 -17.95 24.36
N GLY A 425 -4.77 -18.37 23.54
CA GLY A 425 -3.37 -17.97 23.71
C GLY A 425 -3.10 -16.48 23.52
N LEU A 426 -3.93 -15.79 22.74
CA LEU A 426 -3.76 -14.35 22.49
C LEU A 426 -3.98 -13.50 23.74
N SER A 427 -4.82 -13.94 24.68
CA SER A 427 -5.08 -13.21 25.95
C SER A 427 -3.80 -12.94 26.76
N ARG A 428 -2.72 -13.68 26.51
CA ARG A 428 -1.43 -13.53 27.18
C ARG A 428 -0.49 -12.49 26.53
N LEU A 429 -0.89 -11.90 25.40
CA LEU A 429 -0.10 -10.90 24.66
C LEU A 429 -0.32 -9.50 25.25
N SER A 430 0.12 -9.27 26.48
CA SER A 430 -0.15 -8.03 27.25
C SER A 430 0.40 -6.75 26.58
N GLU A 431 1.37 -6.89 25.68
CA GLU A 431 1.97 -5.76 24.93
C GLU A 431 1.32 -5.50 23.58
N LEU A 432 0.34 -6.33 23.16
CA LEU A 432 -0.28 -6.21 21.84
C LEU A 432 -1.08 -4.91 21.72
N GLU A 433 -0.71 -4.09 20.74
CA GLU A 433 -1.30 -2.80 20.43
C GLU A 433 -2.15 -2.84 19.15
N GLU A 434 -1.71 -3.62 18.15
CA GLU A 434 -2.35 -3.71 16.85
C GLU A 434 -2.58 -5.19 16.48
N LEU A 435 -3.79 -5.50 16.02
CA LEU A 435 -4.18 -6.84 15.55
C LEU A 435 -4.87 -6.73 14.20
N ALA A 436 -4.35 -7.46 13.20
CA ALA A 436 -5.02 -7.64 11.93
C ALA A 436 -5.43 -9.12 11.75
N LEU A 437 -6.68 -9.34 11.37
CA LEU A 437 -7.25 -10.65 11.10
C LEU A 437 -7.71 -10.70 9.65
N ASN A 438 -7.02 -11.49 8.82
CA ASN A 438 -7.40 -11.76 7.44
C ASN A 438 -8.17 -13.08 7.42
N VAL A 439 -9.47 -13.01 7.22
CA VAL A 439 -10.38 -14.16 7.27
C VAL A 439 -11.21 -14.23 6.00
N GLU A 440 -11.48 -15.41 5.49
CA GLU A 440 -12.33 -15.56 4.32
C GLU A 440 -13.80 -15.20 4.66
N SER A 441 -14.26 -15.58 5.85
CA SER A 441 -15.59 -15.26 6.36
C SER A 441 -15.58 -15.18 7.87
N ALA A 442 -16.08 -14.08 8.42
CA ALA A 442 -16.25 -13.86 9.86
C ALA A 442 -17.63 -14.32 10.39
N SER A 443 -18.34 -15.19 9.67
CA SER A 443 -19.75 -15.50 9.94
C SER A 443 -20.00 -16.53 11.03
N GLN A 444 -18.99 -17.28 11.48
CA GLN A 444 -19.16 -18.37 12.45
C GLN A 444 -18.12 -18.30 13.58
N ASN A 445 -18.57 -18.63 14.81
CA ASN A 445 -17.70 -18.70 16.00
C ASN A 445 -17.10 -17.37 16.49
N THR A 446 -17.84 -16.28 16.39
CA THR A 446 -17.39 -14.95 16.87
C THR A 446 -17.12 -14.91 18.38
N GLU A 447 -17.71 -15.83 19.17
CA GLU A 447 -17.43 -15.99 20.59
C GLU A 447 -15.96 -16.30 20.90
N LYS A 448 -15.22 -16.87 19.95
CA LYS A 448 -13.78 -17.14 20.12
C LYS A 448 -12.95 -15.86 20.18
N LEU A 449 -13.43 -14.76 19.61
CA LEU A 449 -12.80 -13.46 19.71
C LEU A 449 -12.87 -12.88 21.13
N TYR A 450 -13.68 -13.46 22.04
CA TYR A 450 -13.77 -13.01 23.43
C TYR A 450 -12.44 -13.07 24.19
N ALA A 451 -11.51 -13.92 23.77
CA ALA A 451 -10.16 -13.94 24.30
C ALA A 451 -9.42 -12.60 24.14
N LEU A 452 -9.83 -11.78 23.18
CA LEU A 452 -9.23 -10.47 22.90
C LEU A 452 -9.66 -9.39 23.90
N ARG A 453 -10.73 -9.63 24.69
CA ARG A 453 -11.23 -8.69 25.72
C ARG A 453 -10.19 -8.40 26.81
N GLU A 454 -9.29 -9.34 27.03
CA GLU A 454 -8.29 -9.29 28.10
C GLU A 454 -7.00 -8.55 27.69
N LEU A 455 -6.93 -8.01 26.47
CA LEU A 455 -5.75 -7.32 25.94
C LEU A 455 -5.75 -5.83 26.33
N PRO A 456 -4.96 -5.42 27.34
CA PRO A 456 -5.09 -4.08 27.93
C PRO A 456 -4.55 -2.96 27.02
N LYS A 457 -3.62 -3.30 26.12
CA LYS A 457 -2.97 -2.34 25.22
C LYS A 457 -3.52 -2.36 23.79
N LEU A 458 -4.42 -3.28 23.47
CA LEU A 458 -4.99 -3.37 22.12
C LEU A 458 -5.81 -2.11 21.82
N ARG A 459 -5.37 -1.34 20.82
CA ARG A 459 -5.97 -0.08 20.40
C ARG A 459 -6.51 -0.13 18.98
N LYS A 460 -5.86 -0.88 18.12
CA LYS A 460 -6.24 -0.98 16.71
C LYS A 460 -6.56 -2.42 16.34
N VAL A 461 -7.70 -2.60 15.69
CA VAL A 461 -8.08 -3.89 15.10
C VAL A 461 -8.47 -3.68 13.64
N THR A 462 -7.95 -4.53 12.77
CA THR A 462 -8.32 -4.58 11.36
C THR A 462 -8.87 -5.97 11.04
N PHE A 463 -10.05 -6.01 10.43
CA PHE A 463 -10.59 -7.22 9.81
C PHE A 463 -10.57 -7.08 8.30
N CYS A 464 -10.00 -8.05 7.62
CA CYS A 464 -10.18 -8.20 6.19
C CYS A 464 -11.03 -9.46 5.98
N CYS A 465 -12.26 -9.31 5.46
CA CYS A 465 -13.19 -10.43 5.29
C CYS A 465 -14.18 -10.15 4.14
N LYS A 466 -14.62 -11.22 3.49
CA LYS A 466 -15.62 -11.10 2.41
C LYS A 466 -17.02 -10.78 2.93
N GLN A 467 -17.36 -11.34 4.09
CA GLN A 467 -18.66 -11.18 4.74
C GLN A 467 -18.58 -11.63 6.19
N GLY A 468 -19.57 -11.27 7.02
CA GLY A 468 -19.69 -11.84 8.34
C GLY A 468 -20.17 -10.91 9.43
N THR A 469 -19.83 -11.27 10.68
CA THR A 469 -20.21 -10.51 11.87
C THR A 469 -18.96 -10.10 12.65
N VAL A 470 -18.87 -8.83 13.01
CA VAL A 470 -17.83 -8.29 13.89
C VAL A 470 -18.46 -8.02 15.27
N PRO A 471 -18.10 -8.79 16.31
CA PRO A 471 -18.66 -8.65 17.64
C PRO A 471 -17.92 -7.57 18.43
N LEU A 472 -18.51 -6.39 18.60
CA LEU A 472 -17.86 -5.26 19.27
C LEU A 472 -17.52 -5.52 20.74
N HIS A 473 -18.30 -6.34 21.43
CA HIS A 473 -18.04 -6.72 22.82
C HIS A 473 -16.72 -7.49 23.04
N ALA A 474 -16.08 -7.97 21.96
CA ALA A 474 -14.74 -8.53 22.01
C ALA A 474 -13.64 -7.46 22.13
N PHE A 475 -13.96 -6.19 21.97
CA PHE A 475 -12.98 -5.10 21.79
C PHE A 475 -13.18 -3.91 22.75
N PRO A 476 -13.25 -4.11 24.07
CA PRO A 476 -13.60 -3.03 25.00
C PRO A 476 -12.56 -1.90 25.08
N ALA A 477 -11.29 -2.18 24.77
CA ALA A 477 -10.18 -1.22 24.84
C ALA A 477 -9.78 -0.63 23.49
N VAL A 478 -10.38 -1.11 22.38
CA VAL A 478 -10.05 -0.69 21.02
C VAL A 478 -10.61 0.69 20.74
N THR A 479 -9.76 1.57 20.24
CA THR A 479 -10.11 2.94 19.84
C THR A 479 -10.35 3.09 18.35
N GLU A 480 -9.69 2.25 17.53
CA GLU A 480 -9.82 2.26 16.08
C GLU A 480 -10.16 0.85 15.58
N LEU A 481 -11.27 0.72 14.86
CA LEU A 481 -11.68 -0.52 14.19
C LEU A 481 -11.84 -0.26 12.70
N THR A 482 -11.15 -1.05 11.89
CA THR A 482 -11.26 -1.03 10.44
C THR A 482 -11.75 -2.39 9.94
N VAL A 483 -12.73 -2.39 9.06
CA VAL A 483 -13.23 -3.61 8.40
C VAL A 483 -13.17 -3.42 6.89
N LEU A 484 -12.42 -4.27 6.24
CA LEU A 484 -12.18 -4.22 4.80
C LEU A 484 -12.85 -5.42 4.13
N GLY A 485 -13.73 -5.14 3.18
CA GLY A 485 -14.33 -6.14 2.30
C GLY A 485 -13.47 -6.44 1.09
N GLU A 486 -13.87 -7.42 0.29
CA GLU A 486 -13.31 -7.62 -1.04
C GLU A 486 -14.17 -6.92 -2.09
N THR A 487 -13.57 -6.05 -2.88
CA THR A 487 -14.20 -5.57 -4.11
C THR A 487 -14.16 -6.70 -5.14
N THR A 488 -15.30 -7.27 -5.49
CA THR A 488 -15.38 -8.14 -6.65
C THR A 488 -15.40 -7.27 -7.91
N GLU A 489 -14.52 -7.53 -8.86
CA GLU A 489 -14.44 -6.83 -10.17
C GLU A 489 -15.75 -6.86 -10.99
N MET A 490 -16.73 -7.59 -10.52
CA MET A 490 -18.07 -7.67 -11.11
C MET A 490 -19.08 -7.26 -10.03
N GLY A 491 -19.53 -6.04 -10.06
CA GLY A 491 -20.52 -5.46 -9.14
C GLY A 491 -21.74 -6.36 -8.95
N GLY A 492 -21.80 -7.12 -7.87
CA GLY A 492 -22.92 -7.99 -7.58
C GLY A 492 -22.69 -9.07 -6.55
N GLY A 493 -21.68 -8.98 -5.69
CA GLY A 493 -21.59 -9.86 -4.51
C GLY A 493 -22.46 -9.32 -3.38
N SER A 494 -23.45 -10.09 -2.90
CA SER A 494 -24.21 -9.79 -1.69
C SER A 494 -23.37 -10.04 -0.43
N SER A 495 -22.25 -9.33 -0.29
CA SER A 495 -21.42 -9.40 0.91
C SER A 495 -22.10 -8.57 1.99
N GLU A 496 -22.65 -9.22 3.02
CA GLU A 496 -23.26 -8.55 4.17
C GLU A 496 -22.28 -8.55 5.34
N LEU A 497 -22.09 -7.36 5.92
CA LEU A 497 -21.37 -7.18 7.17
C LEU A 497 -22.32 -6.78 8.27
N ARG A 498 -22.24 -7.47 9.42
CA ARG A 498 -22.96 -7.13 10.64
C ARG A 498 -21.99 -6.62 11.70
N ILE A 499 -22.21 -5.43 12.18
CA ILE A 499 -21.55 -4.88 13.35
C ILE A 499 -22.47 -5.15 14.55
N LEU A 500 -22.09 -6.16 15.35
CA LEU A 500 -22.93 -6.69 16.41
C LEU A 500 -22.47 -6.17 17.79
N ALA A 501 -23.40 -5.61 18.55
CA ALA A 501 -23.26 -5.35 19.97
C ALA A 501 -24.24 -6.23 20.76
N ALA A 502 -23.75 -6.88 21.81
CA ALA A 502 -24.60 -7.65 22.74
C ALA A 502 -25.35 -6.73 23.73
N THR A 503 -24.70 -5.62 24.08
CA THR A 503 -25.28 -4.52 24.88
C THR A 503 -24.99 -3.20 24.18
N GLY A 504 -25.81 -2.17 24.44
CA GLY A 504 -25.63 -0.88 23.76
C GLY A 504 -24.29 -0.18 24.04
N GLU A 505 -23.51 -0.61 25.04
CA GLU A 505 -22.25 -0.01 25.47
C GLU A 505 -21.02 -0.88 25.10
N ASP A 506 -21.16 -1.84 24.20
CA ASP A 506 -20.05 -2.64 23.72
C ASP A 506 -19.04 -1.73 23.00
N ALA A 507 -17.74 -2.02 23.14
CA ALA A 507 -16.63 -1.20 22.66
C ALA A 507 -16.70 0.28 23.13
N PRO A 508 -16.74 0.54 24.44
CA PRO A 508 -16.94 1.89 24.98
C PRO A 508 -15.81 2.87 24.65
N ALA A 509 -14.63 2.37 24.26
CA ALA A 509 -13.47 3.17 23.88
C ALA A 509 -13.41 3.48 22.38
N LEU A 510 -14.32 2.93 21.55
CA LEU A 510 -14.23 3.05 20.11
C LEU A 510 -14.58 4.47 19.64
N GLU A 511 -13.56 5.17 19.16
CA GLU A 511 -13.65 6.54 18.66
C GLU A 511 -13.79 6.59 17.15
N LYS A 512 -13.15 5.62 16.44
CA LYS A 512 -13.13 5.54 14.99
C LYS A 512 -13.53 4.17 14.48
N LEU A 513 -14.54 4.15 13.61
CA LEU A 513 -14.99 2.96 12.89
C LEU A 513 -14.94 3.22 11.39
N SER A 514 -14.20 2.38 10.67
CA SER A 514 -14.07 2.46 9.22
C SER A 514 -14.48 1.13 8.59
N VAL A 515 -15.41 1.17 7.66
CA VAL A 515 -15.90 0.00 6.92
C VAL A 515 -15.86 0.32 5.43
N PHE A 516 -15.30 -0.56 4.63
CA PHE A 516 -15.15 -0.36 3.20
C PHE A 516 -15.47 -1.62 2.41
N ALA A 517 -16.06 -1.43 1.22
CA ALA A 517 -16.21 -2.45 0.19
C ALA A 517 -17.12 -3.63 0.58
N PHE A 518 -18.33 -3.32 1.08
CA PHE A 518 -19.38 -4.31 1.34
C PHE A 518 -20.65 -4.00 0.53
N GLY A 519 -21.39 -5.05 0.15
CA GLY A 519 -22.71 -4.90 -0.50
C GLY A 519 -23.79 -4.37 0.42
N ALA A 520 -23.69 -4.65 1.73
CA ALA A 520 -24.55 -4.13 2.78
C ALA A 520 -23.86 -4.13 4.15
N VAL A 521 -24.10 -3.10 4.96
CA VAL A 521 -23.63 -3.01 6.34
C VAL A 521 -24.82 -2.80 7.27
N ARG A 522 -24.88 -3.60 8.34
CA ARG A 522 -25.93 -3.50 9.37
C ARG A 522 -25.32 -3.29 10.75
N PHE A 523 -25.86 -2.33 11.47
CA PHE A 523 -25.55 -2.09 12.88
C PHE A 523 -26.63 -2.76 13.74
N GLU A 524 -26.28 -3.81 14.47
CA GLU A 524 -27.20 -4.57 15.31
C GLU A 524 -26.92 -4.29 16.78
N GLY A 525 -27.81 -3.53 17.41
CA GLY A 525 -27.75 -3.21 18.86
C GLY A 525 -26.66 -2.22 19.26
N TYR A 526 -25.81 -1.77 18.35
CA TYR A 526 -24.70 -0.88 18.68
C TYR A 526 -25.15 0.57 18.82
N ARG A 527 -24.85 1.15 20.00
CA ARG A 527 -24.99 2.58 20.31
C ARG A 527 -23.71 3.05 20.97
N SER A 528 -23.23 4.24 20.62
CA SER A 528 -21.98 4.75 21.21
C SER A 528 -22.01 6.26 21.36
N THR A 529 -21.64 6.72 22.54
CA THR A 529 -21.32 8.12 22.81
C THR A 529 -19.83 8.44 22.63
N ALA A 530 -18.98 7.41 22.48
CA ALA A 530 -17.55 7.55 22.24
C ALA A 530 -17.22 7.77 20.76
N LEU A 531 -18.02 7.19 19.84
CA LEU A 531 -17.74 7.25 18.41
C LEU A 531 -17.77 8.69 17.88
N ARG A 532 -16.66 9.11 17.26
CA ARG A 532 -16.43 10.43 16.69
C ARG A 532 -16.34 10.40 15.17
N GLU A 533 -15.73 9.35 14.63
CA GLU A 533 -15.47 9.20 13.21
C GLU A 533 -16.10 7.90 12.71
N LEU A 534 -16.94 8.02 11.69
CA LEU A 534 -17.57 6.88 11.01
C LEU A 534 -17.35 7.01 9.52
N CYS A 535 -16.64 6.03 8.94
CA CYS A 535 -16.40 5.92 7.51
C CYS A 535 -17.07 4.67 6.97
N LEU A 536 -17.96 4.82 5.98
CA LEU A 536 -18.73 3.75 5.34
C LEU A 536 -18.61 3.91 3.82
N GLY A 537 -17.41 3.66 3.26
CA GLY A 537 -17.17 3.80 1.82
C GLY A 537 -17.55 2.54 1.05
N SER A 538 -18.28 2.67 -0.06
CA SER A 538 -18.69 1.53 -0.91
C SER A 538 -19.41 0.43 -0.09
N CYS A 539 -20.37 0.79 0.75
CA CYS A 539 -21.00 -0.11 1.72
C CYS A 539 -22.49 -0.40 1.42
N GLY A 540 -22.97 -0.01 0.25
CA GLY A 540 -24.37 -0.23 -0.15
C GLY A 540 -25.40 0.46 0.75
N ILE A 541 -25.02 1.51 1.47
CA ILE A 541 -25.89 2.27 2.39
C ILE A 541 -26.91 3.07 1.57
N ASP A 542 -28.19 2.94 1.95
CA ASP A 542 -29.31 3.67 1.35
C ASP A 542 -30.05 4.55 2.38
N SER A 543 -29.87 4.28 3.68
CA SER A 543 -30.51 4.98 4.79
C SER A 543 -29.52 5.35 5.88
N LEU A 544 -29.65 6.54 6.44
CA LEU A 544 -28.85 7.05 7.55
C LEU A 544 -29.54 6.97 8.92
N ALA A 545 -30.65 6.25 9.03
CA ALA A 545 -31.40 6.13 10.30
C ALA A 545 -30.53 5.57 11.45
N PHE A 546 -29.54 4.72 11.15
CA PHE A 546 -28.61 4.17 12.14
C PHE A 546 -27.76 5.23 12.85
N THR A 547 -27.60 6.42 12.27
CA THR A 547 -26.76 7.49 12.84
C THR A 547 -27.30 8.06 14.15
N GLU A 548 -28.59 7.88 14.43
CA GLU A 548 -29.20 8.24 15.73
C GLU A 548 -28.54 7.52 16.92
N ALA A 549 -27.91 6.38 16.66
CA ALA A 549 -27.16 5.63 17.64
C ALA A 549 -25.82 6.26 18.03
N PHE A 550 -25.35 7.31 17.31
CA PHE A 550 -24.04 7.92 17.44
C PHE A 550 -24.11 9.44 17.65
N PRO A 551 -24.68 9.94 18.76
CA PRO A 551 -24.99 11.36 18.94
C PRO A 551 -23.78 12.29 18.99
N ASN A 552 -22.60 11.75 19.22
CA ASN A 552 -21.35 12.52 19.29
C ASN A 552 -20.50 12.45 18.03
N LEU A 553 -21.07 11.98 16.92
CA LEU A 553 -20.36 11.88 15.66
C LEU A 553 -19.93 13.28 15.16
N GLU A 554 -18.65 13.41 14.84
CA GLU A 554 -18.04 14.64 14.34
C GLU A 554 -17.73 14.56 12.84
N LEU A 555 -17.37 13.35 12.37
CA LEU A 555 -17.07 13.07 10.96
C LEU A 555 -17.87 11.89 10.48
N LEU A 556 -18.56 12.05 9.37
CA LEU A 556 -19.23 10.98 8.63
C LEU A 556 -18.75 10.98 7.19
N ASN A 557 -18.21 9.85 6.75
CA ASN A 557 -17.92 9.59 5.35
C ASN A 557 -18.83 8.45 4.86
N ILE A 558 -19.63 8.74 3.85
CA ILE A 558 -20.56 7.80 3.20
C ILE A 558 -20.31 7.74 1.69
N SER A 559 -19.10 8.04 1.23
CA SER A 559 -18.77 8.04 -0.21
C SER A 559 -19.09 6.71 -0.88
N ASP A 560 -19.46 6.77 -2.15
CA ASP A 560 -19.79 5.62 -2.99
C ASP A 560 -20.89 4.73 -2.38
N ASN A 561 -22.06 5.34 -2.13
CA ASN A 561 -23.22 4.66 -1.59
C ASN A 561 -24.49 5.08 -2.36
N ARG A 562 -25.69 4.78 -1.82
CA ARG A 562 -26.98 5.02 -2.45
C ARG A 562 -27.88 5.92 -1.62
N VAL A 563 -27.30 6.79 -0.81
CA VAL A 563 -28.05 7.66 0.10
C VAL A 563 -28.73 8.78 -0.71
N GLU A 564 -30.04 8.94 -0.50
CA GLU A 564 -30.83 10.00 -1.10
C GLU A 564 -31.30 11.05 -0.07
N ASP A 565 -31.51 10.62 1.18
CA ASP A 565 -32.04 11.45 2.29
C ASP A 565 -31.05 11.55 3.46
N ILE A 566 -30.62 12.79 3.75
CA ILE A 566 -29.73 13.10 4.86
C ILE A 566 -30.46 13.73 6.06
N ALA A 567 -31.80 13.75 6.09
CA ALA A 567 -32.57 14.29 7.21
C ALA A 567 -32.16 13.72 8.59
N PRO A 568 -31.80 12.43 8.75
CA PRO A 568 -31.34 11.91 10.04
C PRO A 568 -30.11 12.64 10.61
N LEU A 569 -29.24 13.21 9.75
CA LEU A 569 -28.05 13.94 10.18
C LEU A 569 -28.38 15.27 10.89
N THR A 570 -29.59 15.77 10.73
CA THR A 570 -30.02 16.99 11.43
C THR A 570 -30.08 16.79 12.96
N ALA A 571 -30.19 15.54 13.43
CA ALA A 571 -30.20 15.18 14.85
C ALA A 571 -28.79 15.09 15.45
N LEU A 572 -27.71 15.19 14.67
CA LEU A 572 -26.33 15.08 15.14
C LEU A 572 -25.74 16.45 15.49
N PRO A 573 -25.68 16.85 16.77
CA PRO A 573 -25.30 18.22 17.15
C PRO A 573 -23.81 18.52 16.99
N LYS A 574 -22.97 17.48 16.94
CA LYS A 574 -21.51 17.61 16.86
C LYS A 574 -20.96 17.34 15.45
N LEU A 575 -21.80 16.98 14.50
CA LEU A 575 -21.36 16.73 13.13
C LEU A 575 -20.76 18.02 12.52
N ARG A 576 -19.50 17.90 12.07
CA ARG A 576 -18.73 19.01 11.49
C ARG A 576 -18.30 18.73 10.07
N TYR A 577 -18.24 17.46 9.69
CA TYR A 577 -17.76 17.03 8.41
C TYR A 577 -18.62 15.92 7.83
N LEU A 578 -19.04 16.06 6.57
CA LEU A 578 -19.78 15.05 5.82
C LEU A 578 -19.15 14.90 4.42
N CYS A 579 -18.58 13.73 4.13
CA CYS A 579 -18.23 13.32 2.77
C CYS A 579 -19.33 12.42 2.22
N TYR A 580 -19.94 12.83 1.10
CA TYR A 580 -21.05 12.13 0.46
C TYR A 580 -20.85 11.91 -1.05
N THR A 581 -19.61 11.97 -1.48
CA THR A 581 -19.17 11.70 -2.85
C THR A 581 -19.88 10.48 -3.42
N ASP A 582 -20.28 10.54 -4.71
CA ASP A 582 -20.92 9.43 -5.42
C ASP A 582 -22.19 8.88 -4.72
N ASN A 583 -23.00 9.80 -4.17
CA ASN A 583 -24.35 9.55 -3.69
C ASN A 583 -25.36 10.42 -4.45
N VAL A 584 -26.66 10.10 -4.35
CA VAL A 584 -27.74 10.84 -5.03
C VAL A 584 -28.54 11.67 -4.02
N ILE A 585 -27.86 12.52 -3.25
CA ILE A 585 -28.50 13.31 -2.18
C ILE A 585 -29.48 14.33 -2.73
N ARG A 586 -30.76 14.29 -2.26
CA ARG A 586 -31.82 15.18 -2.74
C ARG A 586 -32.01 16.42 -1.85
N ASN A 587 -31.61 16.36 -0.59
CA ASN A 587 -31.95 17.37 0.42
C ASN A 587 -30.73 17.94 1.15
N ILE A 588 -29.58 18.07 0.46
CA ILE A 588 -28.33 18.60 1.03
C ILE A 588 -28.50 19.98 1.67
N GLY A 589 -29.48 20.74 1.23
CA GLY A 589 -29.83 22.05 1.80
C GLY A 589 -30.14 22.05 3.29
N LEU A 590 -30.54 20.91 3.87
CA LEU A 590 -30.84 20.78 5.30
C LEU A 590 -29.61 21.02 6.20
N LEU A 591 -28.39 20.89 5.68
CA LEU A 591 -27.15 21.03 6.42
C LEU A 591 -26.39 22.31 6.12
N LYS A 592 -26.77 23.11 5.11
CA LYS A 592 -26.02 24.29 4.64
C LYS A 592 -25.80 25.35 5.70
N ASP A 593 -26.77 25.55 6.60
CA ASP A 593 -26.69 26.62 7.61
C ASP A 593 -26.13 26.16 8.96
N ARG A 594 -25.67 24.90 9.03
CA ARG A 594 -25.17 24.30 10.29
C ARG A 594 -23.65 24.40 10.48
N GLY A 595 -22.93 25.02 9.54
CA GLY A 595 -21.47 25.13 9.57
C GLY A 595 -20.76 23.79 9.39
N ILE A 596 -21.44 22.80 8.77
CA ILE A 596 -20.87 21.49 8.45
C ILE A 596 -20.10 21.61 7.13
N VAL A 597 -18.87 21.11 7.12
CA VAL A 597 -18.10 21.00 5.89
C VAL A 597 -18.66 19.86 5.06
N LEU A 598 -19.09 20.17 3.86
CA LEU A 598 -19.73 19.23 2.92
C LEU A 598 -18.76 18.94 1.78
N THR A 599 -18.45 17.66 1.55
CA THR A 599 -17.59 17.21 0.45
C THR A 599 -18.36 16.29 -0.46
N GLU A 600 -18.54 16.74 -1.73
CA GLU A 600 -19.24 16.02 -2.78
C GLU A 600 -18.29 15.20 -3.65
#